data_ae196c45365cb56b4b95bdb334aae24f
#
_entry.id   ae196c45365cb56b4b95bdb334aae24f
#
_cell.length_a   1.000
_cell.length_b   1.000
_cell.length_c   1.000
_cell.angle_alpha   90.00
_cell.angle_beta   90.00
_cell.angle_gamma   90.00
#
_symmetry.space_group_name_H-M   'P 1'
#
loop_
_entity.id
_entity.type
_entity.pdbx_description
1 polymer ?
#
loop_
_entity_poly.entity_id
_entity_poly.type
_entity_poly.pdbx_seq_one_letter_code
_entity_poly.pdbx_strand_id
1 'polypeptide(L)'
;VMMVHEALCTQSDFDNLCDTFNEQNVDAFIFLTPTDVMFAAACRARVNQPRVIVTSTHGQMTVREGMSLISTANKRRTAMVGIDQWGAMAKVVSLLGEYGHKSALYFAGPNEWRDAHTRLDAWRKLAAARSIDSQIVRCHTWDADEAYAHMNHLLDEYGRTGVPLPTAVVAANDNQAVGVVRSLHEHSLRIPQDISVVGFDDMAGMDNLYPPLTTVHPDFEGLGVAAMRETLRLLGEGTEPTFLSQQHGVGLIPAEMCARRSLGPAPRR
;
A
#
# COMPACT_ATOMS: atom_id res chain seq x y z
N VAL A 1 -21.48 -11.87 3.65
CA VAL A 1 -20.16 -11.30 3.89
C VAL A 1 -20.23 -10.55 5.21
N MET A 2 -19.42 -10.95 6.18
CA MET A 2 -19.31 -10.25 7.46
C MET A 2 -17.98 -9.49 7.46
N MET A 3 -18.01 -8.16 7.72
CA MET A 3 -16.81 -7.36 7.92
C MET A 3 -16.46 -7.37 9.42
N VAL A 4 -15.21 -7.69 9.72
CA VAL A 4 -14.69 -7.61 11.08
C VAL A 4 -13.90 -6.32 11.21
N HIS A 5 -14.19 -5.53 12.25
CA HIS A 5 -13.48 -4.31 12.53
C HIS A 5 -12.12 -4.61 13.16
N GLU A 6 -11.09 -3.89 12.76
CA GLU A 6 -9.68 -4.04 13.15
C GLU A 6 -9.42 -4.07 14.67
N ALA A 7 -10.22 -3.34 15.45
CA ALA A 7 -10.10 -3.24 16.90
C ALA A 7 -10.34 -4.57 17.66
N LEU A 8 -10.77 -5.64 16.99
CA LEU A 8 -11.15 -6.91 17.60
C LEU A 8 -10.15 -8.06 17.35
N CYS A 9 -8.97 -7.80 16.79
CA CYS A 9 -8.10 -8.86 16.30
C CYS A 9 -7.03 -9.31 17.30
N THR A 10 -7.43 -9.86 18.44
CA THR A 10 -6.61 -10.87 19.09
C THR A 10 -6.75 -12.21 18.34
N GLN A 11 -5.80 -13.14 18.50
CA GLN A 11 -5.92 -14.47 17.91
C GLN A 11 -7.22 -15.18 18.37
N SER A 12 -7.60 -14.97 19.63
CA SER A 12 -8.83 -15.56 20.20
C SER A 12 -10.10 -15.04 19.51
N ASP A 13 -10.18 -13.71 19.25
CA ASP A 13 -11.32 -13.12 18.58
C ASP A 13 -11.42 -13.62 17.13
N PHE A 14 -10.29 -13.76 16.47
CA PHE A 14 -10.19 -14.29 15.12
C PHE A 14 -10.62 -15.77 15.05
N ASP A 15 -10.17 -16.59 15.99
CA ASP A 15 -10.54 -18.00 16.08
C ASP A 15 -12.04 -18.15 16.39
N ASN A 16 -12.61 -17.35 17.32
CA ASN A 16 -14.05 -17.37 17.63
C ASN A 16 -14.91 -17.00 16.42
N LEU A 17 -14.45 -16.04 15.61
CA LEU A 17 -15.12 -15.68 14.36
C LEU A 17 -15.08 -16.83 13.35
N CYS A 18 -13.93 -17.47 13.20
CA CYS A 18 -13.80 -18.63 12.34
C CYS A 18 -14.75 -19.77 12.80
N ASP A 19 -14.85 -20.00 14.11
CA ASP A 19 -15.75 -21.02 14.67
C ASP A 19 -17.22 -20.66 14.38
N THR A 20 -17.62 -19.39 14.53
CA THR A 20 -18.98 -18.93 14.18
C THR A 20 -19.32 -19.19 12.71
N PHE A 21 -18.38 -18.96 11.79
CA PHE A 21 -18.59 -19.26 10.37
C PHE A 21 -18.59 -20.76 10.08
N ASN A 22 -17.78 -21.55 10.80
CA ASN A 22 -17.80 -23.01 10.69
C ASN A 22 -19.17 -23.59 11.07
N GLU A 23 -19.83 -23.04 12.10
CA GLU A 23 -21.20 -23.42 12.49
C GLU A 23 -22.22 -23.10 11.39
N GLN A 24 -21.95 -22.12 10.55
CA GLN A 24 -22.77 -21.76 9.39
C GLN A 24 -22.46 -22.58 8.12
N ASN A 25 -21.57 -23.58 8.21
CA ASN A 25 -21.16 -24.46 7.12
C ASN A 25 -20.62 -23.67 5.87
N VAL A 26 -19.76 -22.68 6.07
CA VAL A 26 -19.13 -21.99 4.95
C VAL A 26 -18.16 -22.91 4.19
N ASP A 27 -18.09 -22.77 2.87
CA ASP A 27 -17.27 -23.64 2.01
C ASP A 27 -15.79 -23.18 1.97
N ALA A 28 -15.51 -21.89 2.16
CA ALA A 28 -14.17 -21.33 2.12
C ALA A 28 -14.09 -20.01 2.90
N PHE A 29 -12.86 -19.54 3.15
CA PHE A 29 -12.57 -18.27 3.81
C PHE A 29 -11.74 -17.36 2.89
N ILE A 30 -12.07 -16.05 2.89
CA ILE A 30 -11.21 -15.00 2.34
C ILE A 30 -10.85 -14.07 3.49
N PHE A 31 -9.56 -13.99 3.83
CA PHE A 31 -9.04 -13.14 4.90
C PHE A 31 -8.37 -11.90 4.32
N LEU A 32 -8.87 -10.72 4.65
CA LEU A 32 -8.20 -9.46 4.37
C LEU A 32 -7.22 -9.16 5.52
N THR A 33 -5.93 -9.09 5.22
CA THR A 33 -4.87 -9.01 6.23
C THR A 33 -3.97 -7.79 6.02
N PRO A 34 -4.49 -6.57 6.28
CA PRO A 34 -3.73 -5.35 6.09
C PRO A 34 -2.54 -5.22 7.05
N THR A 35 -2.61 -5.82 8.25
CA THR A 35 -1.56 -5.75 9.26
C THR A 35 -0.85 -7.09 9.47
N ASP A 36 0.36 -7.06 10.06
CA ASP A 36 1.10 -8.28 10.40
C ASP A 36 0.38 -9.13 11.45
N VAL A 37 -0.35 -8.50 12.37
CA VAL A 37 -1.16 -9.20 13.38
C VAL A 37 -2.26 -10.00 12.72
N MET A 38 -3.01 -9.38 11.79
CA MET A 38 -4.09 -10.05 11.04
C MET A 38 -3.54 -11.13 10.11
N PHE A 39 -2.41 -10.88 9.46
CA PHE A 39 -1.74 -11.87 8.62
C PHE A 39 -1.33 -13.10 9.43
N ALA A 40 -0.70 -12.90 10.59
CA ALA A 40 -0.34 -14.00 11.49
C ALA A 40 -1.57 -14.77 11.98
N ALA A 41 -2.65 -14.07 12.34
CA ALA A 41 -3.90 -14.68 12.78
C ALA A 41 -4.53 -15.53 11.67
N ALA A 42 -4.62 -15.03 10.45
CA ALA A 42 -5.14 -15.79 9.30
C ALA A 42 -4.28 -17.02 8.99
N CYS A 43 -2.96 -16.93 9.13
CA CYS A 43 -2.07 -18.08 8.95
C CYS A 43 -2.26 -19.14 10.05
N ARG A 44 -2.54 -18.75 11.30
CA ARG A 44 -2.79 -19.66 12.43
C ARG A 44 -4.23 -20.17 12.52
N ALA A 45 -5.15 -19.57 11.75
CA ALA A 45 -6.59 -19.89 11.84
C ALA A 45 -6.86 -21.39 11.79
N ARG A 46 -7.69 -21.88 12.74
CA ARG A 46 -8.06 -23.29 12.90
C ARG A 46 -9.22 -23.69 11.97
N VAL A 47 -9.09 -23.40 10.69
CA VAL A 47 -10.09 -23.74 9.68
C VAL A 47 -9.58 -24.86 8.79
N ASN A 48 -10.47 -25.78 8.44
CA ASN A 48 -10.17 -26.91 7.55
C ASN A 48 -10.56 -26.62 6.10
N GLN A 49 -11.39 -25.62 5.88
CA GLN A 49 -11.83 -25.18 4.55
C GLN A 49 -10.67 -24.52 3.77
N PRO A 50 -10.76 -24.46 2.45
CA PRO A 50 -9.89 -23.63 1.63
C PRO A 50 -9.89 -22.17 2.10
N ARG A 51 -8.72 -21.53 2.01
CA ARG A 51 -8.58 -20.13 2.38
C ARG A 51 -7.78 -19.35 1.36
N VAL A 52 -8.20 -18.13 1.11
CA VAL A 52 -7.43 -17.13 0.37
C VAL A 52 -7.05 -16.01 1.35
N ILE A 53 -5.77 -15.67 1.41
CA ILE A 53 -5.26 -14.57 2.24
C ILE A 53 -4.90 -13.42 1.30
N VAL A 54 -5.61 -12.31 1.43
CA VAL A 54 -5.29 -11.05 0.74
C VAL A 54 -4.25 -10.31 1.57
N THR A 55 -3.06 -10.13 1.02
CA THR A 55 -1.89 -9.60 1.76
C THR A 55 -0.87 -8.96 0.82
N SER A 56 0.03 -8.15 1.37
CA SER A 56 1.23 -7.67 0.68
C SER A 56 2.42 -8.61 0.82
N THR A 57 3.40 -8.45 -0.07
CA THR A 57 4.59 -9.31 -0.17
C THR A 57 5.57 -9.12 0.98
N HIS A 58 5.59 -7.94 1.60
CA HIS A 58 6.48 -7.57 2.71
C HIS A 58 5.67 -7.12 3.93
N GLY A 59 6.27 -7.22 5.08
CA GLY A 59 5.78 -6.80 6.38
C GLY A 59 6.87 -7.09 7.41
N GLN A 60 6.62 -6.84 8.68
CA GLN A 60 7.52 -7.27 9.76
C GLN A 60 7.62 -8.80 9.80
N MET A 61 6.48 -9.48 9.56
CA MET A 61 6.45 -10.91 9.30
C MET A 61 6.53 -11.17 7.79
N THR A 62 7.51 -11.93 7.36
CA THR A 62 7.60 -12.37 5.96
C THR A 62 6.48 -13.33 5.58
N VAL A 63 6.12 -13.39 4.30
CA VAL A 63 5.16 -14.40 3.80
C VAL A 63 5.63 -15.82 4.10
N ARG A 64 6.96 -16.08 4.03
CA ARG A 64 7.53 -17.38 4.35
C ARG A 64 7.32 -17.78 5.82
N GLU A 65 7.50 -16.84 6.75
CA GLU A 65 7.23 -17.07 8.18
C GLU A 65 5.74 -17.34 8.40
N GLY A 66 4.85 -16.52 7.81
CA GLY A 66 3.41 -16.78 7.87
C GLY A 66 3.04 -18.16 7.33
N MET A 67 3.56 -18.56 6.16
CA MET A 67 3.34 -19.88 5.58
C MET A 67 3.84 -21.02 6.48
N SER A 68 4.85 -20.78 7.32
CA SER A 68 5.34 -21.77 8.28
C SER A 68 4.35 -22.05 9.42
N LEU A 69 3.46 -21.10 9.71
CA LEU A 69 2.40 -21.23 10.73
C LEU A 69 1.23 -22.09 10.26
N ILE A 70 1.07 -22.26 8.94
CA ILE A 70 0.00 -23.05 8.34
C ILE A 70 0.39 -24.53 8.39
N SER A 71 -0.52 -25.40 8.86
CA SER A 71 -0.29 -26.84 8.88
C SER A 71 -0.03 -27.38 7.47
N THR A 72 0.76 -28.47 7.36
CA THR A 72 1.10 -29.07 6.06
C THR A 72 -0.14 -29.46 5.25
N ALA A 73 -1.18 -29.96 5.90
CA ALA A 73 -2.45 -30.31 5.26
C ALA A 73 -3.14 -29.08 4.67
N ASN A 74 -3.11 -27.94 5.37
CA ASN A 74 -3.79 -26.73 4.96
C ASN A 74 -2.98 -25.89 3.95
N LYS A 75 -1.66 -26.08 3.83
CA LYS A 75 -0.84 -25.37 2.84
C LYS A 75 -1.35 -25.54 1.41
N ARG A 76 -1.78 -26.77 1.05
CA ARG A 76 -2.32 -27.07 -0.28
C ARG A 76 -3.71 -26.47 -0.52
N ARG A 77 -4.38 -26.02 0.54
CA ARG A 77 -5.71 -25.41 0.52
C ARG A 77 -5.63 -23.90 0.84
N THR A 78 -4.45 -23.32 0.72
CA THR A 78 -4.20 -21.88 0.96
C THR A 78 -3.61 -21.25 -0.28
N ALA A 79 -4.19 -20.12 -0.71
CA ALA A 79 -3.62 -19.22 -1.71
C ALA A 79 -3.46 -17.82 -1.10
N MET A 80 -2.57 -17.04 -1.68
CA MET A 80 -2.35 -15.65 -1.30
C MET A 80 -2.40 -14.77 -2.54
N VAL A 81 -3.09 -13.64 -2.44
CA VAL A 81 -3.20 -12.63 -3.50
C VAL A 81 -3.00 -11.23 -2.92
N GLY A 82 -2.56 -10.29 -3.73
CA GLY A 82 -2.35 -8.90 -3.29
C GLY A 82 -2.11 -7.96 -4.46
N ILE A 83 -2.10 -6.67 -4.17
CA ILE A 83 -1.69 -5.64 -5.14
C ILE A 83 -0.16 -5.68 -5.29
N ASP A 84 0.33 -5.48 -6.50
CA ASP A 84 1.76 -5.31 -6.79
C ASP A 84 2.25 -3.93 -6.32
N GLN A 85 2.40 -3.79 -5.02
CA GLN A 85 2.90 -2.55 -4.39
C GLN A 85 4.31 -2.20 -4.88
N TRP A 86 5.14 -3.22 -5.11
CA TRP A 86 6.51 -3.02 -5.58
C TRP A 86 6.55 -2.48 -7.00
N GLY A 87 5.82 -3.13 -7.92
CA GLY A 87 5.68 -2.68 -9.31
C GLY A 87 5.06 -1.27 -9.39
N ALA A 88 4.09 -0.97 -8.53
CA ALA A 88 3.51 0.37 -8.41
C ALA A 88 4.56 1.42 -8.05
N MET A 89 5.36 1.17 -6.99
CA MET A 89 6.43 2.09 -6.58
C MET A 89 7.53 2.20 -7.63
N ALA A 90 7.80 1.15 -8.41
CA ALA A 90 8.73 1.22 -9.53
C ALA A 90 8.24 2.20 -10.62
N LYS A 91 6.94 2.21 -10.90
CA LYS A 91 6.32 3.18 -11.83
C LYS A 91 6.45 4.62 -11.30
N VAL A 92 6.17 4.84 -10.00
CA VAL A 92 6.35 6.17 -9.36
C VAL A 92 7.78 6.66 -9.50
N VAL A 93 8.76 5.85 -9.10
CA VAL A 93 10.18 6.22 -9.17
C VAL A 93 10.66 6.42 -10.62
N SER A 94 10.15 5.61 -11.57
CA SER A 94 10.45 5.80 -13.01
C SER A 94 9.97 7.16 -13.48
N LEU A 95 8.73 7.48 -13.18
CA LEU A 95 8.10 8.73 -13.59
C LEU A 95 8.81 9.96 -12.99
N LEU A 96 9.19 9.92 -11.72
CA LEU A 96 10.02 10.98 -11.11
C LEU A 96 11.34 11.16 -11.84
N GLY A 97 12.01 10.06 -12.19
CA GLY A 97 13.26 10.08 -12.95
C GLY A 97 13.10 10.67 -14.35
N GLU A 98 12.02 10.35 -15.05
CA GLU A 98 11.69 10.89 -16.39
C GLU A 98 11.45 12.40 -16.34
N TYR A 99 10.84 12.91 -15.26
CA TYR A 99 10.67 14.35 -15.02
C TYR A 99 11.93 15.04 -14.44
N GLY A 100 13.01 14.29 -14.21
CA GLY A 100 14.31 14.83 -13.79
C GLY A 100 14.45 15.09 -12.29
N HIS A 101 13.54 14.59 -11.46
CA HIS A 101 13.65 14.73 -10.01
C HIS A 101 14.84 13.96 -9.45
N LYS A 102 15.65 14.62 -8.62
CA LYS A 102 16.84 14.06 -7.96
C LYS A 102 16.76 14.15 -6.43
N SER A 103 15.75 14.81 -5.89
CA SER A 103 15.48 14.90 -4.46
C SER A 103 13.99 14.80 -4.19
N ALA A 104 13.61 14.03 -3.16
CA ALA A 104 12.21 13.82 -2.81
C ALA A 104 12.02 13.59 -1.30
N LEU A 105 10.85 13.99 -0.78
CA LEU A 105 10.32 13.50 0.48
C LEU A 105 9.46 12.28 0.21
N TYR A 106 9.55 11.27 1.08
CA TYR A 106 8.62 10.14 1.08
C TYR A 106 7.87 10.09 2.41
N PHE A 107 6.57 10.33 2.37
CA PHE A 107 5.68 10.19 3.52
C PHE A 107 5.26 8.72 3.61
N ALA A 108 5.86 8.01 4.57
CA ALA A 108 5.58 6.59 4.79
C ALA A 108 4.29 6.42 5.61
N GLY A 109 3.52 5.38 5.29
CA GLY A 109 2.35 5.00 6.08
C GLY A 109 2.71 4.32 7.41
N PRO A 110 1.68 3.98 8.23
CA PRO A 110 1.85 3.34 9.53
C PRO A 110 2.63 2.02 9.46
N ASN A 111 3.53 1.83 10.40
CA ASN A 111 4.53 0.76 10.35
C ASN A 111 3.94 -0.66 10.53
N GLU A 112 2.78 -0.79 11.14
CA GLU A 112 2.06 -2.07 11.31
C GLU A 112 1.36 -2.56 10.05
N TRP A 113 1.19 -1.69 9.04
CA TRP A 113 0.53 -2.03 7.79
C TRP A 113 1.50 -2.63 6.78
N ARG A 114 1.16 -3.81 6.29
CA ARG A 114 1.99 -4.57 5.34
C ARG A 114 2.18 -3.82 4.00
N ASP A 115 1.16 -3.12 3.52
CA ASP A 115 1.25 -2.29 2.32
C ASP A 115 2.23 -1.13 2.53
N ALA A 116 2.17 -0.44 3.69
CA ALA A 116 3.11 0.61 4.04
C ALA A 116 4.56 0.11 4.06
N HIS A 117 4.77 -1.07 4.66
CA HIS A 117 6.08 -1.73 4.64
C HIS A 117 6.59 -2.00 3.23
N THR A 118 5.75 -2.61 2.39
CA THR A 118 6.13 -2.96 1.02
C THR A 118 6.46 -1.70 0.20
N ARG A 119 5.63 -0.65 0.30
CA ARG A 119 5.85 0.63 -0.38
C ARG A 119 7.14 1.30 0.09
N LEU A 120 7.40 1.33 1.40
CA LEU A 120 8.61 1.93 1.96
C LEU A 120 9.88 1.19 1.55
N ASP A 121 9.88 -0.14 1.58
CA ASP A 121 11.03 -0.95 1.18
C ASP A 121 11.31 -0.81 -0.32
N ALA A 122 10.25 -0.80 -1.14
CA ALA A 122 10.36 -0.54 -2.57
C ALA A 122 10.91 0.87 -2.83
N TRP A 123 10.36 1.89 -2.17
CA TRP A 123 10.84 3.27 -2.29
C TRP A 123 12.33 3.38 -2.00
N ARG A 124 12.78 2.88 -0.85
CA ARG A 124 14.20 2.94 -0.44
C ARG A 124 15.14 2.35 -1.49
N LYS A 125 14.83 1.16 -1.99
CA LYS A 125 15.68 0.47 -2.95
C LYS A 125 15.64 1.12 -4.33
N LEU A 126 14.45 1.47 -4.80
CA LEU A 126 14.25 2.01 -6.15
C LEU A 126 14.73 3.45 -6.27
N ALA A 127 14.49 4.32 -5.27
CA ALA A 127 14.99 5.68 -5.26
C ALA A 127 16.52 5.71 -5.20
N ALA A 128 17.13 4.89 -4.35
CA ALA A 128 18.59 4.74 -4.28
C ALA A 128 19.18 4.27 -5.62
N ALA A 129 18.57 3.28 -6.27
CA ALA A 129 19.00 2.77 -7.58
C ALA A 129 18.95 3.84 -8.69
N ARG A 130 18.12 4.88 -8.55
CA ARG A 130 18.00 6.02 -9.47
C ARG A 130 18.72 7.27 -9.00
N SER A 131 19.49 7.18 -7.91
CA SER A 131 20.20 8.31 -7.30
C SER A 131 19.27 9.48 -6.97
N ILE A 132 18.06 9.17 -6.49
CA ILE A 132 17.14 10.14 -5.92
C ILE A 132 17.51 10.27 -4.43
N ASP A 133 17.99 11.43 -4.02
CA ASP A 133 18.20 11.78 -2.61
C ASP A 133 16.84 11.83 -1.91
N SER A 134 16.66 11.04 -0.87
CA SER A 134 15.34 10.83 -0.29
C SER A 134 15.36 10.94 1.23
N GLN A 135 14.59 11.90 1.74
CA GLN A 135 14.24 11.96 3.16
C GLN A 135 12.91 11.24 3.40
N ILE A 136 12.87 10.40 4.44
CA ILE A 136 11.67 9.65 4.82
C ILE A 136 11.00 10.32 6.00
N VAL A 137 9.73 10.69 5.83
CA VAL A 137 8.84 11.18 6.88
C VAL A 137 7.96 10.03 7.33
N ARG A 138 8.01 9.68 8.62
CA ARG A 138 7.21 8.56 9.14
C ARG A 138 5.92 9.09 9.72
N CYS A 139 4.79 8.59 9.22
CA CYS A 139 3.47 8.81 9.78
C CYS A 139 3.00 7.58 10.55
N HIS A 140 2.25 7.80 11.63
CA HIS A 140 1.65 6.76 12.47
C HIS A 140 0.23 6.43 12.02
N THR A 141 -0.37 7.33 11.23
CA THR A 141 -1.71 7.19 10.66
C THR A 141 -1.69 7.36 9.14
N TRP A 142 -2.82 7.06 8.52
CA TRP A 142 -3.05 7.35 7.11
C TRP A 142 -3.67 8.73 6.88
N ASP A 143 -3.81 9.56 7.94
CA ASP A 143 -4.62 10.76 7.94
C ASP A 143 -3.89 11.96 7.33
N ALA A 144 -4.68 12.83 6.71
CA ALA A 144 -4.20 14.08 6.12
C ALA A 144 -3.60 15.03 7.17
N ASP A 145 -4.17 15.07 8.36
CA ASP A 145 -3.78 16.02 9.41
C ASP A 145 -2.37 15.75 9.94
N GLU A 146 -1.97 14.49 10.08
CA GLU A 146 -0.60 14.15 10.48
C GLU A 146 0.41 14.53 9.39
N ALA A 147 0.11 14.21 8.13
CA ALA A 147 0.97 14.58 7.01
C ALA A 147 1.09 16.11 6.85
N TYR A 148 -0.02 16.84 7.05
CA TYR A 148 -0.04 18.29 7.08
C TYR A 148 0.87 18.85 8.18
N ALA A 149 0.77 18.34 9.40
CA ALA A 149 1.60 18.79 10.52
C ALA A 149 3.10 18.54 10.26
N HIS A 150 3.45 17.36 9.76
CA HIS A 150 4.83 17.04 9.39
C HIS A 150 5.35 17.94 8.27
N MET A 151 4.54 18.20 7.24
CA MET A 151 4.96 19.04 6.12
C MET A 151 5.18 20.50 6.56
N ASN A 152 4.30 21.05 7.40
CA ASN A 152 4.49 22.39 7.97
C ASN A 152 5.82 22.49 8.74
N HIS A 153 6.06 21.51 9.63
CA HIS A 153 7.32 21.49 10.40
C HIS A 153 8.56 21.47 9.50
N LEU A 154 8.53 20.66 8.45
CA LEU A 154 9.63 20.57 7.48
C LEU A 154 9.81 21.88 6.71
N LEU A 155 8.73 22.52 6.26
CA LEU A 155 8.81 23.80 5.55
C LEU A 155 9.40 24.91 6.43
N ASP A 156 9.00 24.98 7.71
CA ASP A 156 9.58 25.89 8.68
C ASP A 156 11.09 25.62 8.89
N GLU A 157 11.49 24.36 8.97
CA GLU A 157 12.89 23.96 9.12
C GLU A 157 13.72 24.35 7.89
N TYR A 158 13.24 24.06 6.68
CA TYR A 158 13.90 24.46 5.43
C TYR A 158 14.02 25.98 5.32
N GLY A 159 12.96 26.72 5.67
CA GLY A 159 12.97 28.19 5.70
C GLY A 159 14.00 28.75 6.68
N ARG A 160 14.16 28.14 7.84
CA ARG A 160 15.11 28.55 8.88
C ARG A 160 16.56 28.18 8.54
N THR A 161 16.79 27.03 7.94
CA THR A 161 18.14 26.51 7.64
C THR A 161 18.69 26.98 6.30
N GLY A 162 17.83 27.41 5.38
CA GLY A 162 18.20 27.76 4.01
C GLY A 162 18.60 26.55 3.14
N VAL A 163 18.38 25.32 3.63
CA VAL A 163 18.58 24.11 2.82
C VAL A 163 17.54 24.08 1.71
N PRO A 164 17.93 23.78 0.45
CA PRO A 164 16.97 23.71 -0.65
C PRO A 164 15.88 22.65 -0.41
N LEU A 165 14.62 23.03 -0.68
CA LEU A 165 13.50 22.09 -0.63
C LEU A 165 13.72 20.93 -1.63
N PRO A 166 13.32 19.70 -1.30
CA PRO A 166 13.17 18.62 -2.29
C PRO A 166 12.24 19.03 -3.44
N THR A 167 12.45 18.47 -4.61
CA THR A 167 11.67 18.84 -5.80
C THR A 167 10.38 18.05 -5.95
N ALA A 168 10.21 16.98 -5.18
CA ALA A 168 9.00 16.17 -5.17
C ALA A 168 8.65 15.67 -3.77
N VAL A 169 7.36 15.42 -3.55
CA VAL A 169 6.83 14.67 -2.41
C VAL A 169 6.07 13.46 -2.95
N VAL A 170 6.35 12.29 -2.40
CA VAL A 170 5.58 11.06 -2.62
C VAL A 170 4.94 10.67 -1.30
N ALA A 171 3.62 10.59 -1.29
CA ALA A 171 2.85 10.14 -0.15
C ALA A 171 2.45 8.67 -0.31
N ALA A 172 2.46 7.93 0.79
CA ALA A 172 2.10 6.51 0.76
C ALA A 172 0.59 6.29 0.51
N ASN A 173 -0.26 7.31 0.71
CA ASN A 173 -1.64 7.33 0.26
C ASN A 173 -2.11 8.74 -0.14
N ASP A 174 -3.31 8.84 -0.71
CA ASP A 174 -3.88 10.11 -1.15
C ASP A 174 -4.30 11.04 -0.01
N ASN A 175 -4.74 10.51 1.13
CA ASN A 175 -5.06 11.35 2.28
C ASN A 175 -3.82 12.12 2.77
N GLN A 176 -2.68 11.44 2.89
CA GLN A 176 -1.41 12.10 3.23
C GLN A 176 -1.04 13.13 2.16
N ALA A 177 -1.22 12.81 0.87
CA ALA A 177 -0.99 13.77 -0.22
C ALA A 177 -1.87 15.02 -0.11
N VAL A 178 -3.14 14.88 0.30
CA VAL A 178 -4.05 16.01 0.56
C VAL A 178 -3.49 16.91 1.67
N GLY A 179 -3.02 16.34 2.77
CA GLY A 179 -2.39 17.09 3.86
C GLY A 179 -1.15 17.86 3.40
N VAL A 180 -0.30 17.20 2.60
CA VAL A 180 0.88 17.83 1.98
C VAL A 180 0.49 18.97 1.06
N VAL A 181 -0.47 18.76 0.14
CA VAL A 181 -0.96 19.81 -0.80
C VAL A 181 -1.48 21.03 -0.05
N ARG A 182 -2.26 20.82 1.02
CA ARG A 182 -2.75 21.92 1.86
C ARG A 182 -1.60 22.72 2.46
N SER A 183 -0.62 22.04 3.07
CA SER A 183 0.55 22.70 3.67
C SER A 183 1.34 23.52 2.66
N LEU A 184 1.59 22.96 1.46
CA LEU A 184 2.28 23.65 0.38
C LEU A 184 1.55 24.92 -0.07
N HIS A 185 0.23 24.87 -0.22
CA HIS A 185 -0.58 26.02 -0.60
C HIS A 185 -0.55 27.12 0.48
N GLU A 186 -0.65 26.77 1.75
CA GLU A 186 -0.58 27.73 2.86
C GLU A 186 0.79 28.43 2.94
N HIS A 187 1.87 27.76 2.48
CA HIS A 187 3.22 28.35 2.33
C HIS A 187 3.48 28.97 0.96
N SER A 188 2.44 29.18 0.14
CA SER A 188 2.53 29.80 -1.20
C SER A 188 3.46 29.08 -2.18
N LEU A 189 3.67 27.77 -1.99
CA LEU A 189 4.40 26.92 -2.92
C LEU A 189 3.47 26.37 -4.00
N ARG A 190 3.90 26.51 -5.25
CA ARG A 190 3.10 26.11 -6.41
C ARG A 190 3.36 24.66 -6.76
N ILE A 191 2.29 23.93 -6.99
CA ILE A 191 2.32 22.54 -7.43
C ILE A 191 1.92 22.49 -8.92
N PRO A 192 2.73 21.94 -9.83
CA PRO A 192 4.03 21.28 -9.62
C PRO A 192 5.26 22.19 -9.78
N GLN A 193 5.10 23.52 -9.99
CA GLN A 193 6.18 24.41 -10.43
C GLN A 193 7.33 24.53 -9.44
N ASP A 194 7.05 24.52 -8.15
CA ASP A 194 8.04 24.62 -7.07
C ASP A 194 8.31 23.24 -6.45
N ILE A 195 7.29 22.38 -6.38
CA ILE A 195 7.38 21.03 -5.84
C ILE A 195 6.27 20.14 -6.42
N SER A 196 6.62 18.95 -6.89
CA SER A 196 5.65 17.97 -7.39
C SER A 196 5.09 17.12 -6.24
N VAL A 197 3.84 16.65 -6.37
CA VAL A 197 3.20 15.76 -5.38
C VAL A 197 2.63 14.53 -6.07
N VAL A 198 2.90 13.36 -5.51
CA VAL A 198 2.37 12.06 -5.96
C VAL A 198 1.72 11.35 -4.78
N GLY A 199 0.52 10.84 -4.97
CA GLY A 199 -0.24 10.03 -4.01
C GLY A 199 -0.27 8.55 -4.34
N PHE A 200 -1.16 7.83 -3.65
CA PHE A 200 -1.44 6.42 -3.86
C PHE A 200 -2.89 6.14 -3.42
N ASP A 201 -3.61 5.27 -4.11
CA ASP A 201 -4.95 4.71 -3.94
C ASP A 201 -5.99 5.23 -4.95
N ASP A 202 -5.76 6.37 -5.62
CA ASP A 202 -6.69 7.03 -6.56
C ASP A 202 -8.09 7.19 -5.97
N MET A 203 -8.14 7.74 -4.76
CA MET A 203 -9.40 7.96 -4.05
C MET A 203 -10.32 8.89 -4.82
N ALA A 204 -11.63 8.70 -4.63
CA ALA A 204 -12.64 9.56 -5.27
C ALA A 204 -12.39 11.05 -4.94
N GLY A 205 -12.36 11.88 -5.98
CA GLY A 205 -12.13 13.31 -5.85
C GLY A 205 -10.68 13.77 -6.05
N MET A 206 -9.72 12.87 -6.18
CA MET A 206 -8.31 13.26 -6.39
C MET A 206 -8.09 13.95 -7.74
N ASP A 207 -8.92 13.69 -8.72
CA ASP A 207 -8.99 14.40 -10.01
C ASP A 207 -9.58 15.81 -9.91
N ASN A 208 -10.29 16.12 -8.84
CA ASN A 208 -10.91 17.42 -8.55
C ASN A 208 -10.08 18.31 -7.59
N LEU A 209 -8.92 17.84 -7.12
CA LEU A 209 -7.99 18.68 -6.39
C LEU A 209 -7.40 19.77 -7.30
N TYR A 210 -6.83 20.80 -6.69
CA TYR A 210 -6.12 21.85 -7.41
C TYR A 210 -4.66 21.93 -6.96
N PRO A 211 -3.73 21.49 -7.84
CA PRO A 211 -3.97 20.79 -9.11
C PRO A 211 -4.48 19.34 -8.91
N PRO A 212 -5.10 18.71 -9.94
CA PRO A 212 -5.46 17.30 -9.90
C PRO A 212 -4.27 16.41 -9.50
N LEU A 213 -4.48 15.53 -8.52
CA LEU A 213 -3.42 14.72 -7.92
C LEU A 213 -2.98 13.58 -8.84
N THR A 214 -1.69 13.53 -9.18
CA THR A 214 -1.05 12.34 -9.73
C THR A 214 -0.98 11.27 -8.66
N THR A 215 -1.46 10.07 -8.93
CA THR A 215 -1.57 9.00 -7.94
C THR A 215 -1.42 7.63 -8.60
N VAL A 216 -1.26 6.60 -7.78
CA VAL A 216 -1.35 5.19 -8.21
C VAL A 216 -2.77 4.70 -8.03
N HIS A 217 -3.30 4.02 -9.03
CA HIS A 217 -4.60 3.33 -8.99
C HIS A 217 -4.39 1.82 -8.81
N PRO A 218 -4.59 1.26 -7.60
CA PRO A 218 -4.63 -0.17 -7.39
C PRO A 218 -5.92 -0.76 -7.97
N ASP A 219 -5.82 -1.86 -8.70
CA ASP A 219 -7.01 -2.58 -9.21
C ASP A 219 -7.65 -3.42 -8.08
N PHE A 220 -8.36 -2.76 -7.17
CA PHE A 220 -9.07 -3.43 -6.08
C PHE A 220 -10.21 -4.33 -6.56
N GLU A 221 -10.86 -3.99 -7.68
CA GLU A 221 -11.88 -4.85 -8.28
C GLU A 221 -11.24 -6.14 -8.80
N GLY A 222 -10.16 -6.02 -9.55
CA GLY A 222 -9.38 -7.17 -10.02
C GLY A 222 -8.83 -8.01 -8.87
N LEU A 223 -8.43 -7.40 -7.75
CA LEU A 223 -8.02 -8.10 -6.55
C LEU A 223 -9.16 -8.94 -5.95
N GLY A 224 -10.36 -8.36 -5.87
CA GLY A 224 -11.56 -9.08 -5.42
C GLY A 224 -11.91 -10.26 -6.32
N VAL A 225 -11.86 -10.04 -7.64
CA VAL A 225 -12.08 -11.11 -8.65
C VAL A 225 -11.02 -12.19 -8.52
N ALA A 226 -9.75 -11.85 -8.34
CA ALA A 226 -8.66 -12.81 -8.17
C ALA A 226 -8.83 -13.65 -6.89
N ALA A 227 -9.18 -13.00 -5.77
CA ALA A 227 -9.43 -13.69 -4.52
C ALA A 227 -10.59 -14.71 -4.65
N MET A 228 -11.68 -14.33 -5.30
CA MET A 228 -12.81 -15.21 -5.52
C MET A 228 -12.45 -16.38 -6.47
N ARG A 229 -11.75 -16.12 -7.57
CA ARG A 229 -11.34 -17.17 -8.51
C ARG A 229 -10.37 -18.16 -7.87
N GLU A 230 -9.43 -17.70 -7.04
CA GLU A 230 -8.56 -18.59 -6.27
C GLU A 230 -9.36 -19.43 -5.26
N THR A 231 -10.40 -18.86 -4.66
CA THR A 231 -11.32 -19.59 -3.80
C THR A 231 -12.02 -20.72 -4.55
N LEU A 232 -12.61 -20.44 -5.73
CA LEU A 232 -13.27 -21.43 -6.57
C LEU A 232 -12.28 -22.51 -7.04
N ARG A 233 -11.07 -22.11 -7.43
CA ARG A 233 -10.01 -23.07 -7.81
C ARG A 233 -9.67 -24.03 -6.67
N LEU A 234 -9.56 -23.53 -5.43
CA LEU A 234 -9.28 -24.35 -4.26
C LEU A 234 -10.46 -25.27 -3.87
N LEU A 235 -11.68 -24.90 -4.23
CA LEU A 235 -12.89 -25.74 -4.10
C LEU A 235 -13.00 -26.79 -5.22
N GLY A 236 -12.17 -26.71 -6.27
CA GLY A 236 -12.24 -27.62 -7.42
C GLY A 236 -13.18 -27.17 -8.54
N GLU A 237 -13.68 -25.92 -8.47
CA GLU A 237 -14.64 -25.36 -9.44
C GLU A 237 -13.99 -24.45 -10.49
N GLY A 238 -12.68 -24.17 -10.39
CA GLY A 238 -11.92 -23.28 -11.27
C GLY A 238 -10.64 -23.94 -11.79
N THR A 239 -10.13 -23.48 -12.93
CA THR A 239 -9.02 -24.15 -13.63
C THR A 239 -7.71 -23.38 -13.65
N GLU A 240 -7.69 -22.04 -13.67
CA GLU A 240 -6.47 -21.26 -13.88
C GLU A 240 -6.27 -20.14 -12.85
N PRO A 241 -5.03 -19.87 -12.42
CA PRO A 241 -4.68 -18.70 -11.62
C PRO A 241 -4.98 -17.41 -12.39
N THR A 242 -5.44 -16.39 -11.68
CA THR A 242 -5.89 -15.12 -12.28
C THR A 242 -4.88 -14.00 -12.24
N PHE A 243 -3.68 -14.26 -11.79
CA PHE A 243 -2.62 -13.25 -11.65
C PHE A 243 -1.51 -13.46 -12.69
N LEU A 244 -0.96 -12.36 -13.19
CA LEU A 244 0.08 -12.37 -14.22
C LEU A 244 1.48 -12.66 -13.64
N SER A 245 1.68 -12.44 -12.34
CA SER A 245 2.97 -12.64 -11.67
C SER A 245 2.79 -13.12 -10.23
N GLN A 246 3.83 -13.76 -9.70
CA GLN A 246 3.91 -14.14 -8.29
C GLN A 246 5.21 -13.64 -7.68
N GLN A 247 5.14 -13.11 -6.47
CA GLN A 247 6.32 -12.78 -5.69
C GLN A 247 6.17 -13.32 -4.27
N HIS A 248 7.18 -14.06 -3.80
CA HIS A 248 7.18 -14.70 -2.47
C HIS A 248 5.95 -15.60 -2.20
N GLY A 249 5.31 -16.15 -3.25
CA GLY A 249 4.11 -16.99 -3.11
C GLY A 249 2.79 -16.22 -3.04
N VAL A 250 2.81 -14.91 -3.26
CA VAL A 250 1.61 -14.06 -3.40
C VAL A 250 1.36 -13.81 -4.89
N GLY A 251 0.15 -14.13 -5.37
CA GLY A 251 -0.31 -13.76 -6.70
C GLY A 251 -0.56 -12.24 -6.77
N LEU A 252 0.03 -11.55 -7.72
CA LEU A 252 0.03 -10.09 -7.77
C LEU A 252 -0.92 -9.56 -8.83
N ILE A 253 -1.72 -8.58 -8.42
CA ILE A 253 -2.60 -7.78 -9.28
C ILE A 253 -1.89 -6.45 -9.53
N PRO A 254 -1.73 -6.03 -10.79
CA PRO A 254 -1.01 -4.80 -11.12
C PRO A 254 -1.77 -3.56 -10.63
N ALA A 255 -1.01 -2.48 -10.40
CA ALA A 255 -1.54 -1.15 -10.20
C ALA A 255 -1.08 -0.22 -11.32
N GLU A 256 -1.83 0.81 -11.63
CA GLU A 256 -1.56 1.74 -12.73
C GLU A 256 -1.26 3.15 -12.21
N MET A 257 -0.54 3.95 -13.02
CA MET A 257 -0.30 5.36 -12.74
C MET A 257 -1.40 6.23 -13.35
N CYS A 258 -2.06 7.02 -12.52
CA CYS A 258 -2.93 8.11 -12.94
C CYS A 258 -2.12 9.41 -12.94
N ALA A 259 -1.40 9.67 -14.03
CA ALA A 259 -0.60 10.88 -14.19
C ALA A 259 -1.51 12.10 -14.40
N ARG A 260 -1.42 13.09 -13.51
CA ARG A 260 -2.20 14.32 -13.51
C ARG A 260 -1.27 15.54 -13.32
N ARG A 261 -1.85 16.73 -13.05
CA ARG A 261 -1.09 18.00 -13.06
C ARG A 261 -0.27 18.28 -11.79
N SER A 262 -0.38 17.49 -10.73
CA SER A 262 0.44 17.66 -9.52
C SER A 262 1.89 17.21 -9.69
N LEU A 263 2.20 16.54 -10.80
CA LEU A 263 3.55 16.14 -11.18
C LEU A 263 3.96 16.88 -12.47
N GLY A 264 5.16 17.41 -12.47
CA GLY A 264 5.75 18.11 -13.61
C GLY A 264 7.28 18.04 -13.59
N PRO A 265 7.96 18.67 -14.56
CA PRO A 265 9.42 18.70 -14.60
C PRO A 265 10.01 19.26 -13.32
N ALA A 266 11.14 18.69 -12.89
CA ALA A 266 11.87 19.18 -11.74
C ALA A 266 12.24 20.66 -11.92
N PRO A 267 12.02 21.52 -10.89
CA PRO A 267 12.40 22.93 -10.95
C PRO A 267 13.89 23.09 -11.26
N ARG A 268 14.20 24.02 -12.16
CA ARG A 268 15.60 24.45 -12.40
C ARG A 268 16.03 25.30 -11.22
N ARG A 269 16.91 24.79 -10.39
CA ARG A 269 17.50 25.50 -9.25
C ARG A 269 18.97 25.75 -9.47
#